data_45eabef95a6388ebfac0bdf93511a123
#
_entry.id   45eabef95a6388ebfac0bdf93511a123
#
_cell.length_a   1.000
_cell.length_b   1.000
_cell.length_c   1.000
_cell.angle_alpha   90.00
_cell.angle_beta   90.00
_cell.angle_gamma   90.00
#
_symmetry.space_group_name_H-M   'P 1'
#
loop_
_entity.id
_entity.type
_entity.pdbx_description
1 polymer ?
#
loop_
_entity_poly.entity_id
_entity_poly.type
_entity_poly.pdbx_seq_one_letter_code
_entity_poly.pdbx_strand_id
1 'polypeptide(L)'
;MSTDADNRGIRRLIKAAGYSFKGFAAAFRHETAFEQEVALSLVLIPAALWLGESGVEQALLVMSWLLVLLFELISSGIEAVVDRVGTEHHELSGRAKDVGSAAVLLALVNAAVVWFLVLTDFL
;
A
#
# COMPACT_ATOMS: atom_id res chain seq x y z
N MET A 1 19.20 -6.73 -33.74
CA MET A 1 19.71 -7.28 -32.48
C MET A 1 19.19 -6.45 -31.28
N SER A 2 19.51 -5.17 -31.25
CA SER A 2 19.02 -4.28 -30.20
C SER A 2 17.49 -4.21 -30.18
N THR A 3 16.83 -4.32 -31.34
CA THR A 3 15.38 -4.27 -31.45
C THR A 3 14.68 -5.38 -30.68
N ASP A 4 15.21 -6.59 -30.75
CA ASP A 4 14.64 -7.75 -30.05
C ASP A 4 14.80 -7.62 -28.54
N ALA A 5 15.96 -7.13 -28.08
CA ALA A 5 16.23 -6.90 -26.68
C ALA A 5 15.31 -5.81 -26.15
N ASP A 6 15.13 -4.72 -26.90
CA ASP A 6 14.24 -3.61 -26.51
C ASP A 6 12.78 -4.07 -26.43
N ASN A 7 12.33 -4.88 -27.40
CA ASN A 7 10.98 -5.42 -27.40
C ASN A 7 10.73 -6.32 -26.19
N ARG A 8 11.72 -7.12 -25.79
CA ARG A 8 11.61 -7.96 -24.60
C ARG A 8 11.53 -7.13 -23.34
N GLY A 9 12.31 -6.05 -23.24
CA GLY A 9 12.26 -5.14 -22.12
C GLY A 9 10.90 -4.44 -22.01
N ILE A 10 10.39 -3.94 -23.11
CA ILE A 10 9.09 -3.28 -23.17
C ILE A 10 7.97 -4.28 -22.83
N ARG A 11 8.03 -5.49 -23.37
CA ARG A 11 7.04 -6.54 -23.07
C ARG A 11 7.02 -6.86 -21.59
N ARG A 12 8.19 -6.94 -20.95
CA ARG A 12 8.29 -7.19 -19.50
C ARG A 12 7.59 -6.08 -18.71
N LEU A 13 7.81 -4.83 -19.09
CA LEU A 13 7.18 -3.70 -18.43
C LEU A 13 5.67 -3.73 -18.59
N ILE A 14 5.17 -4.03 -19.78
CA ILE A 14 3.73 -4.12 -20.04
C ILE A 14 3.12 -5.26 -19.22
N LYS A 15 3.78 -6.42 -19.19
CA LYS A 15 3.30 -7.56 -18.40
C LYS A 15 3.32 -7.24 -16.91
N ALA A 16 4.39 -6.59 -16.44
CA ALA A 16 4.49 -6.19 -15.04
C ALA A 16 3.37 -5.22 -14.65
N ALA A 17 3.07 -4.26 -15.53
CA ALA A 17 1.96 -3.35 -15.30
C ALA A 17 0.64 -4.11 -15.23
N GLY A 18 0.42 -5.08 -16.12
CA GLY A 18 -0.76 -5.93 -16.09
C GLY A 18 -0.91 -6.70 -14.80
N TYR A 19 0.19 -7.28 -14.30
CA TYR A 19 0.18 -8.00 -13.02
C TYR A 19 -0.12 -7.05 -11.87
N SER A 20 0.42 -5.83 -11.91
CA SER A 20 0.16 -4.83 -10.88
C SER A 20 -1.32 -4.47 -10.81
N PHE A 21 -1.95 -4.24 -11.96
CA PHE A 21 -3.39 -3.98 -12.00
C PHE A 21 -4.21 -5.15 -11.46
N LYS A 22 -3.82 -6.37 -11.79
CA LYS A 22 -4.46 -7.58 -11.25
C LYS A 22 -4.30 -7.66 -9.73
N GLY A 23 -3.12 -7.29 -9.22
CA GLY A 23 -2.85 -7.27 -7.79
C GLY A 23 -3.72 -6.26 -7.06
N PHE A 24 -3.81 -5.03 -7.58
CA PHE A 24 -4.69 -4.02 -7.01
C PHE A 24 -6.15 -4.48 -7.01
N ALA A 25 -6.61 -5.04 -8.12
CA ALA A 25 -7.98 -5.52 -8.24
C ALA A 25 -8.26 -6.67 -7.26
N ALA A 26 -7.31 -7.58 -7.09
CA ALA A 26 -7.44 -8.69 -6.15
C ALA A 26 -7.52 -8.19 -4.71
N ALA A 27 -6.64 -7.26 -4.32
CA ALA A 27 -6.67 -6.69 -2.98
C ALA A 27 -7.97 -5.93 -2.74
N PHE A 28 -8.42 -5.14 -3.70
CA PHE A 28 -9.68 -4.40 -3.60
C PHE A 28 -10.87 -5.34 -3.43
N ARG A 29 -10.87 -6.45 -4.15
CA ARG A 29 -11.97 -7.42 -4.13
C ARG A 29 -12.00 -8.27 -2.86
N HIS A 30 -10.83 -8.66 -2.35
CA HIS A 30 -10.72 -9.63 -1.27
C HIS A 30 -10.43 -9.02 0.10
N GLU A 31 -9.96 -7.77 0.16
CA GLU A 31 -9.56 -7.13 1.41
C GLU A 31 -10.44 -5.92 1.70
N THR A 32 -11.34 -6.04 2.67
CA THR A 32 -12.25 -4.95 3.03
C THR A 32 -11.49 -3.71 3.49
N ALA A 33 -10.41 -3.89 4.25
CA ALA A 33 -9.60 -2.77 4.72
C ALA A 33 -9.00 -1.99 3.54
N PHE A 34 -8.49 -2.70 2.53
CA PHE A 34 -7.92 -2.04 1.36
C PHE A 34 -8.97 -1.28 0.57
N GLU A 35 -10.15 -1.86 0.41
CA GLU A 35 -11.28 -1.19 -0.24
C GLU A 35 -11.63 0.12 0.46
N GLN A 36 -11.73 0.08 1.79
CA GLN A 36 -12.02 1.27 2.59
C GLN A 36 -10.91 2.31 2.48
N GLU A 37 -9.66 1.89 2.46
CA GLU A 37 -8.51 2.79 2.35
C GLU A 37 -8.42 3.43 0.97
N VAL A 38 -8.76 2.69 -0.09
CA VAL A 38 -8.85 3.26 -1.43
C VAL A 38 -9.95 4.33 -1.48
N ALA A 39 -11.10 4.05 -0.88
CA ALA A 39 -12.19 5.02 -0.82
C ALA A 39 -11.76 6.28 -0.06
N LEU A 40 -11.07 6.12 1.08
CA LEU A 40 -10.54 7.24 1.85
C LEU A 40 -9.50 8.03 1.06
N SER A 41 -8.74 7.37 0.19
CA SER A 41 -7.73 8.02 -0.65
C SER A 41 -8.34 9.08 -1.55
N LEU A 42 -9.59 8.88 -1.98
CA LEU A 42 -10.30 9.87 -2.82
C LEU A 42 -10.53 11.19 -2.09
N VAL A 43 -10.50 11.16 -0.76
CA VAL A 43 -10.62 12.36 0.09
C VAL A 43 -9.24 12.81 0.56
N LEU A 44 -8.43 11.88 1.06
CA LEU A 44 -7.16 12.22 1.72
C LEU A 44 -6.10 12.71 0.74
N ILE A 45 -6.02 12.15 -0.47
CA ILE A 45 -5.01 12.62 -1.44
C ILE A 45 -5.32 14.05 -1.89
N PRO A 46 -6.54 14.39 -2.34
CA PRO A 46 -6.87 15.79 -2.63
C PRO A 46 -6.68 16.71 -1.43
N ALA A 47 -7.06 16.27 -0.23
CA ALA A 47 -6.89 17.05 0.99
C ALA A 47 -5.42 17.35 1.26
N ALA A 48 -4.55 16.34 1.08
CA ALA A 48 -3.11 16.51 1.24
C ALA A 48 -2.55 17.58 0.31
N LEU A 49 -2.98 17.55 -0.95
CA LEU A 49 -2.52 18.52 -1.95
C LEU A 49 -3.07 19.92 -1.69
N TRP A 50 -4.23 20.02 -1.06
CA TRP A 50 -4.84 21.31 -0.73
C TRP A 50 -4.33 21.89 0.58
N LEU A 51 -4.15 21.05 1.61
CA LEU A 51 -3.76 21.50 2.95
C LEU A 51 -2.27 21.72 3.10
N GLY A 52 -1.44 21.02 2.33
CA GLY A 52 0.01 21.21 2.38
C GLY A 52 0.38 22.57 1.81
N GLU A 53 1.19 23.33 2.56
CA GLU A 53 1.57 24.70 2.19
C GLU A 53 2.83 24.76 1.32
N SER A 54 3.49 23.61 1.13
CA SER A 54 4.69 23.49 0.29
C SER A 54 4.70 22.11 -0.34
N GLY A 55 5.57 21.94 -1.35
CA GLY A 55 5.75 20.64 -1.98
C GLY A 55 6.22 19.58 -0.99
N VAL A 56 7.06 19.95 -0.04
CA VAL A 56 7.53 19.02 1.00
C VAL A 56 6.38 18.58 1.89
N GLU A 57 5.56 19.51 2.35
CA GLU A 57 4.40 19.17 3.18
C GLU A 57 3.41 18.29 2.42
N GLN A 58 3.12 18.65 1.18
CA GLN A 58 2.23 17.82 0.33
C GLN A 58 2.79 16.41 0.16
N ALA A 59 4.09 16.32 -0.10
CA ALA A 59 4.75 15.02 -0.26
C ALA A 59 4.67 14.18 1.03
N LEU A 60 4.92 14.80 2.19
CA LEU A 60 4.85 14.08 3.47
C LEU A 60 3.43 13.57 3.73
N LEU A 61 2.43 14.39 3.50
CA LEU A 61 1.05 14.00 3.70
C LEU A 61 0.65 12.85 2.78
N VAL A 62 0.98 12.97 1.49
CA VAL A 62 0.66 11.93 0.51
C VAL A 62 1.42 10.64 0.80
N MET A 63 2.75 10.75 1.03
CA MET A 63 3.60 9.57 1.24
C MET A 63 3.20 8.79 2.49
N SER A 64 2.90 9.49 3.58
CA SER A 64 2.49 8.81 4.82
C SER A 64 1.20 8.01 4.62
N TRP A 65 0.28 8.52 3.83
CA TRP A 65 -0.96 7.79 3.54
C TRP A 65 -0.71 6.63 2.57
N LEU A 66 0.11 6.84 1.52
CA LEU A 66 0.44 5.76 0.57
C LEU A 66 1.14 4.59 1.25
N LEU A 67 1.93 4.85 2.30
CA LEU A 67 2.54 3.77 3.08
C LEU A 67 1.51 2.83 3.69
N VAL A 68 0.37 3.35 4.12
CA VAL A 68 -0.71 2.52 4.64
C VAL A 68 -1.20 1.55 3.56
N LEU A 69 -1.47 2.06 2.37
CA LEU A 69 -1.92 1.24 1.25
C LEU A 69 -0.85 0.21 0.85
N LEU A 70 0.41 0.64 0.82
CA LEU A 70 1.53 -0.22 0.45
C LEU A 70 1.66 -1.40 1.41
N PHE A 71 1.64 -1.15 2.72
CA PHE A 71 1.75 -2.22 3.70
C PHE A 71 0.51 -3.10 3.72
N GLU A 72 -0.66 -2.55 3.42
CA GLU A 72 -1.88 -3.35 3.28
C GLU A 72 -1.76 -4.33 2.12
N LEU A 73 -1.21 -3.89 0.99
CA LEU A 73 -0.96 -4.76 -0.16
C LEU A 73 0.03 -5.88 0.18
N ILE A 74 1.13 -5.54 0.87
CA ILE A 74 2.14 -6.52 1.26
C ILE A 74 1.55 -7.52 2.25
N SER A 75 0.81 -7.04 3.23
CA SER A 75 0.17 -7.89 4.23
C SER A 75 -0.83 -8.85 3.59
N SER A 76 -1.61 -8.37 2.63
CA SER A 76 -2.56 -9.18 1.87
C SER A 76 -1.85 -10.27 1.07
N GLY A 77 -0.70 -9.93 0.48
CA GLY A 77 0.11 -10.91 -0.24
C GLY A 77 0.65 -12.00 0.68
N ILE A 78 1.13 -11.63 1.87
CA ILE A 78 1.60 -12.59 2.88
C ILE A 78 0.45 -13.51 3.29
N GLU A 79 -0.73 -12.96 3.54
CA GLU A 79 -1.91 -13.72 3.92
C GLU A 79 -2.28 -14.75 2.85
N ALA A 80 -2.22 -14.35 1.58
CA ALA A 80 -2.49 -15.25 0.48
C ALA A 80 -1.52 -16.43 0.44
N VAL A 81 -0.23 -16.17 0.67
CA VAL A 81 0.80 -17.22 0.71
C VAL A 81 0.57 -18.15 1.90
N VAL A 82 0.30 -17.60 3.07
CA VAL A 82 0.05 -18.39 4.29
C VAL A 82 -1.16 -19.31 4.09
N ASP A 83 -2.24 -18.76 3.54
CA ASP A 83 -3.46 -19.53 3.33
C ASP A 83 -3.29 -20.62 2.26
N ARG A 84 -2.43 -20.39 1.28
CA ARG A 84 -2.10 -21.39 0.25
C ARG A 84 -1.31 -22.56 0.82
N VAL A 85 -0.41 -22.29 1.79
CA VAL A 85 0.40 -23.32 2.44
C VAL A 85 -0.49 -24.25 3.26
N GLY A 86 -1.46 -23.72 4.00
CA GLY A 86 -2.39 -24.50 4.76
C GLY A 86 -3.40 -23.65 5.51
N THR A 87 -4.58 -24.18 5.73
CA THR A 87 -5.66 -23.50 6.42
C THR A 87 -5.78 -23.92 7.88
N GLU A 88 -5.12 -25.03 8.26
CA GLU A 88 -5.10 -25.45 9.65
C GLU A 88 -4.28 -24.48 10.50
N HIS A 89 -4.62 -24.44 11.79
CA HIS A 89 -3.92 -23.57 12.73
C HIS A 89 -2.44 -23.97 12.85
N HIS A 90 -1.55 -23.01 12.62
CA HIS A 90 -0.12 -23.19 12.77
C HIS A 90 0.48 -21.94 13.39
N GLU A 91 1.39 -22.10 14.34
CA GLU A 91 2.00 -21.00 15.07
C GLU A 91 2.70 -20.01 14.18
N LEU A 92 3.49 -20.49 13.20
CA LEU A 92 4.21 -19.61 12.26
C LEU A 92 3.26 -18.89 11.32
N SER A 93 2.18 -19.54 10.90
CA SER A 93 1.16 -18.89 10.07
C SER A 93 0.49 -17.75 10.82
N GLY A 94 0.14 -17.97 12.08
CA GLY A 94 -0.42 -16.94 12.94
C GLY A 94 0.55 -15.79 13.15
N ARG A 95 1.81 -16.10 13.41
CA ARG A 95 2.85 -15.09 13.59
C ARG A 95 3.02 -14.23 12.34
N ALA A 96 3.05 -14.84 11.17
CA ALA A 96 3.19 -14.10 9.91
C ALA A 96 2.04 -13.11 9.71
N LYS A 97 0.81 -13.54 9.98
CA LYS A 97 -0.36 -12.68 9.88
C LYS A 97 -0.32 -11.53 10.90
N ASP A 98 0.09 -11.84 12.13
CA ASP A 98 0.19 -10.83 13.19
C ASP A 98 1.23 -9.78 12.87
N VAL A 99 2.38 -10.20 12.34
CA VAL A 99 3.45 -9.26 11.94
C VAL A 99 2.98 -8.36 10.79
N GLY A 100 2.27 -8.92 9.82
CA GLY A 100 1.69 -8.13 8.74
C GLY A 100 0.71 -7.09 9.25
N SER A 101 -0.15 -7.49 10.19
CA SER A 101 -1.10 -6.57 10.82
C SER A 101 -0.39 -5.48 11.61
N ALA A 102 0.68 -5.82 12.32
CA ALA A 102 1.49 -4.86 13.06
C ALA A 102 2.12 -3.81 12.15
N ALA A 103 2.58 -4.23 10.97
CA ALA A 103 3.14 -3.31 9.97
C ALA A 103 2.09 -2.30 9.52
N VAL A 104 0.87 -2.74 9.25
CA VAL A 104 -0.23 -1.85 8.85
C VAL A 104 -0.57 -0.88 9.99
N LEU A 105 -0.66 -1.39 11.22
CA LEU A 105 -0.92 -0.53 12.37
C LEU A 105 0.14 0.55 12.52
N LEU A 106 1.41 0.18 12.39
CA LEU A 106 2.50 1.14 12.48
C LEU A 106 2.41 2.19 11.38
N ALA A 107 2.05 1.79 10.16
CA ALA A 107 1.86 2.73 9.06
C ALA A 107 0.71 3.71 9.35
N LEU A 108 -0.39 3.22 9.93
CA LEU A 108 -1.51 4.07 10.33
C LEU A 108 -1.12 5.08 11.39
N VAL A 109 -0.37 4.64 12.42
CA VAL A 109 0.14 5.54 13.46
C VAL A 109 1.07 6.58 12.83
N ASN A 110 1.96 6.14 11.94
CA ASN A 110 2.86 7.05 11.24
C ASN A 110 2.09 8.11 10.46
N ALA A 111 1.06 7.72 9.73
CA ALA A 111 0.23 8.67 8.98
C ALA A 111 -0.44 9.67 9.90
N ALA A 112 -1.00 9.19 11.01
CA ALA A 112 -1.64 10.07 12.00
C ALA A 112 -0.66 11.08 12.56
N VAL A 113 0.55 10.65 12.92
CA VAL A 113 1.58 11.54 13.47
C VAL A 113 2.03 12.56 12.42
N VAL A 114 2.31 12.13 11.19
CA VAL A 114 2.76 13.03 10.13
C VAL A 114 1.70 14.09 9.86
N TRP A 115 0.45 13.68 9.70
CA TRP A 115 -0.65 14.61 9.43
C TRP A 115 -0.84 15.60 10.59
N PHE A 116 -0.79 15.11 11.82
CA PHE A 116 -0.90 15.97 12.99
C PHE A 116 0.21 17.03 13.01
N LEU A 117 1.46 16.61 12.84
CA LEU A 117 2.60 17.53 12.91
C LEU A 117 2.58 18.55 11.77
N VAL A 118 2.28 18.11 10.55
CA VAL A 118 2.25 18.99 9.38
C VAL A 118 1.11 19.99 9.48
N LEU A 119 -0.10 19.51 9.80
CA LEU A 119 -1.30 20.37 9.77
C LEU A 119 -1.42 21.30 10.96
N THR A 120 -0.80 20.96 12.09
CA THR A 120 -0.84 21.83 13.26
C THR A 120 0.33 22.79 13.32
N ASP A 121 1.29 22.65 12.39
CA ASP A 121 2.50 23.45 12.38
C ASP A 121 3.16 23.47 13.76
N PHE A 122 3.17 22.31 14.38
CA PHE A 122 3.66 22.13 15.75
C PHE A 122 5.17 22.27 15.82
N LEU A 123 5.84 22.07 14.71
CA LEU A 123 7.31 22.23 14.62
C LEU A 123 7.71 23.68 14.33
#